data_9d85f2c68030ca022327ae7625312269
#
_entry.id   9d85f2c68030ca022327ae7625312269
#
_cell.length_a   1.000
_cell.length_b   1.000
_cell.length_c   1.000
_cell.angle_alpha   90.00
_cell.angle_beta   90.00
_cell.angle_gamma   90.00
#
_symmetry.space_group_name_H-M   'P 1'
#
loop_
_entity.id
_entity.type
_entity.pdbx_description
1 polymer ?
#
loop_
_entity_poly.entity_id
_entity_poly.type
_entity_poly.pdbx_seq_one_letter_code
_entity_poly.pdbx_strand_id
1 'polypeptide(L)'
;GTMGFGLPAAMGGKLTHPDDEVLCITGEGSIQMNIQELSTCKQYNLPVKIINLNNQALGMVKQWQDMNYESRHAESYMESLPDFIKLAEAYGHKGVRIEKKEDLETKLKEVLAMKDELVFVDIYVDRFEHVYPMQVARGSMKDMWLSKTERV
;
A
#
# COMPACT_ATOMS: atom_id res chain seq x y z
N GLY A 1 -10.89 6.02 0.04
CA GLY A 1 -10.94 5.36 -1.22
C GLY A 1 -10.22 6.03 -2.39
N THR A 2 -9.68 7.25 -2.22
CA THR A 2 -8.97 7.94 -3.31
C THR A 2 -7.57 7.37 -3.50
N MET A 3 -7.31 6.69 -4.62
CA MET A 3 -5.94 6.29 -4.99
C MET A 3 -5.02 7.52 -5.03
N GLY A 4 -3.79 7.35 -4.53
CA GLY A 4 -2.79 8.42 -4.47
C GLY A 4 -2.89 9.34 -3.25
N PHE A 5 -3.94 9.27 -2.44
CA PHE A 5 -4.11 10.15 -1.27
C PHE A 5 -3.09 9.88 -0.14
N GLY A 6 -2.65 8.63 0.02
CA GLY A 6 -1.89 8.18 1.20
C GLY A 6 -0.60 8.95 1.44
N LEU A 7 0.28 9.06 0.43
CA LEU A 7 1.58 9.73 0.59
C LEU A 7 1.42 11.23 0.90
N PRO A 8 0.67 12.04 0.13
CA PRO A 8 0.43 13.44 0.46
C PRO A 8 -0.17 13.66 1.84
N ALA A 9 -1.10 12.80 2.27
CA ALA A 9 -1.69 12.86 3.60
C ALA A 9 -0.67 12.57 4.70
N ALA A 10 0.19 11.57 4.52
CA ALA A 10 1.26 11.25 5.45
C ALA A 10 2.29 12.39 5.56
N MET A 11 2.62 13.04 4.43
CA MET A 11 3.48 14.23 4.43
C MET A 11 2.86 15.35 5.26
N GLY A 12 1.58 15.65 5.06
CA GLY A 12 0.85 16.65 5.86
C GLY A 12 0.81 16.27 7.35
N GLY A 13 0.57 14.99 7.65
CA GLY A 13 0.62 14.47 9.02
C GLY A 13 1.99 14.67 9.67
N LYS A 14 3.08 14.38 8.93
CA LYS A 14 4.44 14.55 9.46
C LYS A 14 4.83 16.02 9.66
N LEU A 15 4.35 16.92 8.81
CA LEU A 15 4.57 18.37 8.98
C LEU A 15 3.86 18.94 10.21
N THR A 16 2.66 18.43 10.51
CA THR A 16 1.86 18.89 11.66
C THR A 16 2.24 18.22 12.98
N HIS A 17 2.83 17.02 12.89
CA HIS A 17 3.26 16.19 14.03
C HIS A 17 4.71 15.74 13.82
N PRO A 18 5.67 16.66 13.92
CA PRO A 18 7.07 16.38 13.55
C PRO A 18 7.75 15.34 14.44
N ASP A 19 7.31 15.20 15.68
CA ASP A 19 7.89 14.26 16.64
C ASP A 19 7.25 12.87 16.60
N ASP A 20 6.08 12.75 15.95
CA ASP A 20 5.35 11.48 15.87
C ASP A 20 5.86 10.58 14.74
N GLU A 21 5.75 9.26 14.94
CA GLU A 21 5.96 8.29 13.86
C GLU A 21 4.76 8.28 12.90
N VAL A 22 5.01 8.59 11.64
CA VAL A 22 3.96 8.61 10.61
C VAL A 22 4.13 7.45 9.65
N LEU A 23 3.11 6.61 9.55
CA LEU A 23 3.05 5.47 8.64
C LEU A 23 2.09 5.78 7.49
N CYS A 24 2.56 5.60 6.25
CA CYS A 24 1.75 5.62 5.04
C CYS A 24 1.51 4.19 4.59
N ILE A 25 0.34 3.62 4.88
CA ILE A 25 -0.04 2.30 4.39
C ILE A 25 -0.71 2.48 3.02
N THR A 26 -0.17 1.83 2.01
CA THR A 26 -0.59 2.02 0.61
C THR A 26 -0.45 0.72 -0.19
N GLY A 27 -0.92 0.72 -1.43
CA GLY A 27 -0.68 -0.34 -2.41
C GLY A 27 0.11 0.19 -3.60
N GLU A 28 0.72 -0.72 -4.38
CA GLU A 28 1.63 -0.39 -5.47
C GLU A 28 1.00 0.46 -6.59
N GLY A 29 -0.30 0.29 -6.84
CA GLY A 29 -1.01 1.14 -7.80
C GLY A 29 -1.27 2.55 -7.27
N SER A 30 -1.58 2.64 -5.98
CA SER A 30 -1.90 3.90 -5.31
C SER A 30 -0.67 4.79 -5.14
N ILE A 31 0.45 4.22 -4.68
CA ILE A 31 1.67 4.99 -4.43
C ILE A 31 2.24 5.61 -5.72
N GLN A 32 2.10 4.92 -6.86
CA GLN A 32 2.61 5.41 -8.13
C GLN A 32 1.91 6.68 -8.63
N MET A 33 0.69 6.97 -8.15
CA MET A 33 -0.04 8.18 -8.56
C MET A 33 0.59 9.47 -8.06
N ASN A 34 1.38 9.42 -6.99
CA ASN A 34 2.08 10.57 -6.41
C ASN A 34 3.52 10.23 -6.04
N ILE A 35 4.14 9.31 -6.76
CA ILE A 35 5.50 8.83 -6.44
C ILE A 35 6.56 9.96 -6.49
N GLN A 36 6.34 10.99 -7.29
CA GLN A 36 7.20 12.17 -7.40
C GLN A 36 7.31 12.93 -6.07
N GLU A 37 6.36 12.79 -5.16
CA GLU A 37 6.40 13.43 -3.84
C GLU A 37 7.51 12.87 -2.93
N LEU A 38 8.14 11.77 -3.31
CA LEU A 38 9.37 11.31 -2.66
C LEU A 38 10.48 12.37 -2.77
N SER A 39 10.50 13.15 -3.86
CA SER A 39 11.40 14.30 -3.99
C SER A 39 11.08 15.39 -2.96
N THR A 40 9.81 15.69 -2.77
CA THR A 40 9.33 16.66 -1.76
C THR A 40 9.68 16.18 -0.34
N CYS A 41 9.45 14.90 -0.05
CA CYS A 41 9.86 14.30 1.22
C CYS A 41 11.36 14.46 1.49
N LYS A 42 12.18 14.28 0.46
CA LYS A 42 13.64 14.45 0.58
C LYS A 42 14.01 15.90 0.85
N GLN A 43 13.42 16.84 0.10
CA GLN A 43 13.71 18.26 0.21
C GLN A 43 13.37 18.82 1.60
N TYR A 44 12.26 18.39 2.18
CA TYR A 44 11.76 18.87 3.48
C TYR A 44 12.07 17.97 4.65
N ASN A 45 12.86 16.93 4.41
CA ASN A 45 13.32 16.00 5.45
C ASN A 45 12.17 15.36 6.22
N LEU A 46 11.20 14.78 5.49
CA LEU A 46 10.00 14.15 6.06
C LEU A 46 10.20 12.64 6.24
N PRO A 47 10.56 12.17 7.44
CA PRO A 47 10.84 10.75 7.70
C PRO A 47 9.54 9.93 7.89
N VAL A 48 8.81 9.74 6.81
CA VAL A 48 7.61 8.89 6.76
C VAL A 48 8.02 7.45 6.49
N LYS A 49 7.35 6.47 7.12
CA LYS A 49 7.48 5.05 6.77
C LYS A 49 6.39 4.68 5.77
N ILE A 50 6.77 4.38 4.54
CA ILE A 50 5.84 3.94 3.49
C ILE A 50 5.77 2.41 3.52
N ILE A 51 4.62 1.88 3.88
CA ILE A 51 4.33 0.44 3.91
C ILE A 51 3.50 0.11 2.68
N ASN A 52 4.17 -0.35 1.63
CA ASN A 52 3.56 -0.72 0.37
C ASN A 52 3.15 -2.19 0.39
N LEU A 53 1.84 -2.46 0.41
CA LEU A 53 1.28 -3.81 0.34
C LEU A 53 1.13 -4.19 -1.14
N ASN A 54 2.12 -4.88 -1.66
CA ASN A 54 2.28 -5.17 -3.07
C ASN A 54 1.69 -6.54 -3.43
N ASN A 55 0.46 -6.55 -3.93
CA ASN A 55 -0.21 -7.75 -4.43
C ASN A 55 -0.10 -7.92 -5.96
N GLN A 56 0.61 -7.01 -6.64
CA GLN A 56 0.79 -7.00 -8.10
C GLN A 56 -0.55 -6.94 -8.86
N ALA A 57 -1.52 -6.25 -8.29
CA ALA A 57 -2.83 -6.08 -8.90
C ALA A 57 -3.52 -4.80 -8.44
N LEU A 58 -4.40 -4.26 -9.27
CA LEU A 58 -5.41 -3.32 -8.83
C LEU A 58 -6.45 -4.10 -8.01
N GLY A 59 -6.14 -4.31 -6.72
CA GLY A 59 -6.80 -5.30 -5.88
C GLY A 59 -8.31 -5.16 -5.81
N MET A 60 -8.83 -3.93 -5.66
CA MET A 60 -10.27 -3.70 -5.61
C MET A 60 -10.94 -3.95 -6.98
N VAL A 61 -10.29 -3.57 -8.08
CA VAL A 61 -10.79 -3.87 -9.43
C VAL A 61 -10.86 -5.37 -9.65
N LYS A 62 -9.78 -6.09 -9.31
CA LYS A 62 -9.72 -7.56 -9.37
C LYS A 62 -10.82 -8.20 -8.52
N GLN A 63 -10.99 -7.76 -7.27
CA GLN A 63 -12.02 -8.28 -6.36
C GLN A 63 -13.43 -8.14 -6.95
N TRP A 64 -13.74 -7.00 -7.57
CA TRP A 64 -15.01 -6.81 -8.25
C TRP A 64 -15.18 -7.75 -9.44
N GLN A 65 -14.11 -7.97 -10.20
CA GLN A 65 -14.13 -8.93 -11.31
C GLN A 65 -14.34 -10.37 -10.81
N ASP A 66 -13.71 -10.74 -9.71
CA ASP A 66 -13.90 -12.06 -9.10
C ASP A 66 -15.34 -12.24 -8.61
N MET A 67 -15.89 -11.27 -7.92
CA MET A 67 -17.20 -11.40 -7.26
C MET A 67 -18.40 -11.22 -8.21
N ASN A 68 -18.27 -10.41 -9.26
CA ASN A 68 -19.41 -10.00 -10.08
C ASN A 68 -19.29 -10.37 -11.56
N TYR A 69 -18.11 -10.81 -12.01
CA TYR A 69 -17.83 -11.04 -13.42
C TYR A 69 -17.15 -12.39 -13.69
N GLU A 70 -17.43 -13.40 -12.85
CA GLU A 70 -16.94 -14.78 -13.03
C GLU A 70 -15.40 -14.86 -13.15
N SER A 71 -14.68 -13.99 -12.43
CA SER A 71 -13.22 -13.87 -12.50
C SER A 71 -12.68 -13.59 -13.91
N ARG A 72 -13.48 -12.94 -14.75
CA ARG A 72 -13.02 -12.48 -16.08
C ARG A 72 -12.17 -11.24 -15.90
N HIS A 73 -10.89 -11.44 -15.59
CA HIS A 73 -9.94 -10.37 -15.34
C HIS A 73 -9.61 -9.60 -16.63
N ALA A 74 -9.67 -8.28 -16.55
CA ALA A 74 -9.26 -7.39 -17.62
C ALA A 74 -8.50 -6.20 -17.01
N GLU A 75 -7.22 -6.02 -17.40
CA GLU A 75 -6.34 -4.92 -17.01
C GLU A 75 -6.24 -4.69 -15.48
N SER A 76 -6.44 -5.74 -14.68
CA SER A 76 -6.38 -5.68 -13.22
C SER A 76 -5.08 -6.20 -12.62
N TYR A 77 -4.26 -6.90 -13.39
CA TYR A 77 -2.91 -7.31 -12.98
C TYR A 77 -1.86 -6.29 -13.38
N MET A 78 -0.91 -6.05 -12.50
CA MET A 78 0.20 -5.12 -12.71
C MET A 78 1.49 -5.91 -12.91
N GLU A 79 1.74 -6.35 -14.15
CA GLU A 79 2.88 -7.22 -14.48
C GLU A 79 4.19 -6.45 -14.72
N SER A 80 4.11 -5.14 -14.90
CA SER A 80 5.25 -4.28 -15.21
C SER A 80 5.46 -3.22 -14.13
N LEU A 81 5.63 -3.66 -12.88
CA LEU A 81 5.91 -2.78 -11.75
C LEU A 81 7.39 -2.35 -11.73
N PRO A 82 7.67 -1.12 -11.27
CA PRO A 82 9.04 -0.72 -11.00
C PRO A 82 9.63 -1.51 -9.82
N ASP A 83 10.94 -1.61 -9.77
CA ASP A 83 11.62 -2.01 -8.54
C ASP A 83 11.53 -0.86 -7.53
N PHE A 84 10.62 -0.95 -6.58
CA PHE A 84 10.34 0.11 -5.60
C PHE A 84 11.53 0.40 -4.68
N ILE A 85 12.42 -0.57 -4.47
CA ILE A 85 13.63 -0.37 -3.66
C ILE A 85 14.60 0.55 -4.41
N LYS A 86 14.91 0.22 -5.65
CA LYS A 86 15.76 1.07 -6.51
C LYS A 86 15.15 2.44 -6.75
N LEU A 87 13.82 2.50 -6.85
CA LEU A 87 13.10 3.75 -7.00
C LEU A 87 13.26 4.64 -5.75
N ALA A 88 13.07 4.09 -4.55
CA ALA A 88 13.30 4.81 -3.31
C ALA A 88 14.75 5.30 -3.19
N GLU A 89 15.72 4.45 -3.52
CA GLU A 89 17.14 4.79 -3.54
C GLU A 89 17.46 5.92 -4.55
N ALA A 90 16.84 5.90 -5.72
CA ALA A 90 17.00 6.95 -6.73
C ALA A 90 16.51 8.32 -6.25
N TYR A 91 15.50 8.37 -5.37
CA TYR A 91 15.05 9.58 -4.67
C TYR A 91 15.89 9.91 -3.41
N GLY A 92 16.92 9.11 -3.10
CA GLY A 92 17.79 9.30 -1.95
C GLY A 92 17.19 8.84 -0.61
N HIS A 93 16.27 7.90 -0.67
CA HIS A 93 15.64 7.27 0.49
C HIS A 93 16.10 5.83 0.69
N LYS A 94 15.74 5.21 1.80
CA LYS A 94 15.99 3.79 2.04
C LYS A 94 14.86 2.93 1.50
N GLY A 95 15.20 1.77 0.94
CA GLY A 95 14.27 0.76 0.50
C GLY A 95 14.48 -0.56 1.25
N VAL A 96 13.39 -1.22 1.63
CA VAL A 96 13.41 -2.54 2.29
C VAL A 96 12.36 -3.43 1.63
N ARG A 97 12.76 -4.63 1.17
CA ARG A 97 11.82 -5.61 0.62
C ARG A 97 11.54 -6.72 1.61
N ILE A 98 10.26 -7.08 1.74
CA ILE A 98 9.79 -8.19 2.56
C ILE A 98 8.99 -9.14 1.68
N GLU A 99 9.53 -10.34 1.46
CA GLU A 99 8.93 -11.37 0.62
C GLU A 99 8.46 -12.58 1.42
N LYS A 100 8.99 -12.75 2.63
CA LYS A 100 8.69 -13.88 3.48
C LYS A 100 8.05 -13.42 4.78
N LYS A 101 7.04 -14.15 5.22
CA LYS A 101 6.32 -13.87 6.46
C LYS A 101 7.25 -13.90 7.69
N GLU A 102 8.24 -14.79 7.67
CA GLU A 102 9.19 -14.96 8.77
C GLU A 102 10.05 -13.71 9.00
N ASP A 103 10.30 -12.93 7.94
CA ASP A 103 11.13 -11.71 8.01
C ASP A 103 10.33 -10.48 8.46
N LEU A 104 9.00 -10.55 8.44
CA LEU A 104 8.12 -9.39 8.59
C LEU A 104 8.37 -8.64 9.90
N GLU A 105 8.32 -9.33 11.02
CA GLU A 105 8.44 -8.71 12.34
C GLU A 105 9.82 -8.08 12.55
N THR A 106 10.87 -8.81 12.18
CA THR A 106 12.27 -8.35 12.35
C THR A 106 12.53 -7.12 11.50
N LYS A 107 12.22 -7.17 10.21
CA LYS A 107 12.45 -6.04 9.29
C LYS A 107 11.61 -4.82 9.63
N LEU A 108 10.34 -5.00 10.06
CA LEU A 108 9.53 -3.87 10.49
C LEU A 108 10.07 -3.20 11.75
N LYS A 109 10.58 -3.97 12.72
CA LYS A 109 11.26 -3.40 13.91
C LYS A 109 12.48 -2.59 13.50
N GLU A 110 13.30 -3.09 12.59
CA GLU A 110 14.46 -2.38 12.06
C GLU A 110 14.06 -1.08 11.36
N VAL A 111 13.03 -1.12 10.52
CA VAL A 111 12.51 0.06 9.82
C VAL A 111 11.99 1.12 10.80
N LEU A 112 11.23 0.71 11.81
CA LEU A 112 10.68 1.61 12.82
C LEU A 112 11.76 2.19 13.75
N ALA A 113 12.92 1.56 13.85
CA ALA A 113 14.07 2.10 14.58
C ALA A 113 14.79 3.24 13.83
N MET A 114 14.63 3.36 12.51
CA MET A 114 15.23 4.40 11.67
C MET A 114 14.42 5.71 11.76
N LYS A 115 14.44 6.39 12.89
CA LYS A 115 13.53 7.52 13.20
C LYS A 115 13.62 8.70 12.23
N ASP A 116 14.82 9.03 11.77
CA ASP A 116 15.10 10.23 10.99
C ASP A 116 15.13 9.99 9.47
N GLU A 117 14.65 8.81 9.05
CA GLU A 117 14.72 8.41 7.65
C GLU A 117 13.35 8.07 7.07
N LEU A 118 13.09 8.52 5.85
CA LEU A 118 12.03 7.92 5.06
C LEU A 118 12.50 6.54 4.59
N VAL A 119 11.69 5.53 4.91
CA VAL A 119 11.93 4.16 4.46
C VAL A 119 10.73 3.69 3.65
N PHE A 120 10.99 3.25 2.42
CA PHE A 120 10.01 2.59 1.57
C PHE A 120 10.08 1.08 1.81
N VAL A 121 9.04 0.51 2.36
CA VAL A 121 8.94 -0.95 2.62
C VAL A 121 8.01 -1.56 1.60
N ASP A 122 8.55 -2.39 0.70
CA ASP A 122 7.80 -3.13 -0.31
C ASP A 122 7.52 -4.54 0.19
N ILE A 123 6.28 -4.79 0.62
CA ILE A 123 5.85 -6.07 1.19
C ILE A 123 5.03 -6.83 0.16
N TYR A 124 5.53 -7.98 -0.26
CA TYR A 124 4.77 -8.87 -1.13
C TYR A 124 3.67 -9.57 -0.34
N VAL A 125 2.43 -9.39 -0.81
CA VAL A 125 1.24 -9.99 -0.21
C VAL A 125 0.51 -10.87 -1.22
N ASP A 126 -0.36 -11.75 -0.71
CA ASP A 126 -1.12 -12.66 -1.56
C ASP A 126 -2.06 -11.87 -2.50
N ARG A 127 -1.92 -12.10 -3.81
CA ARG A 127 -2.76 -11.46 -4.84
C ARG A 127 -4.19 -11.99 -4.90
N PHE A 128 -4.48 -13.11 -4.24
CA PHE A 128 -5.80 -13.73 -4.23
C PHE A 128 -6.63 -13.39 -3.01
N GLU A 129 -6.02 -12.73 -2.01
CA GLU A 129 -6.76 -12.24 -0.86
C GLU A 129 -7.62 -11.04 -1.23
N HIS A 130 -8.87 -11.06 -0.77
CA HIS A 130 -9.83 -9.99 -0.92
C HIS A 130 -9.98 -9.18 0.37
N VAL A 131 -10.51 -7.97 0.23
CA VAL A 131 -10.83 -7.11 1.38
C VAL A 131 -12.22 -7.49 1.91
N TYR A 132 -12.30 -7.87 3.17
CA TYR A 132 -13.53 -8.16 3.89
C TYR A 132 -13.58 -7.39 5.23
N PRO A 133 -14.76 -7.01 5.74
CA PRO A 133 -16.07 -7.16 5.12
C PRO A 133 -16.24 -6.22 3.91
N MET A 134 -17.06 -6.65 2.94
CA MET A 134 -17.33 -5.89 1.73
C MET A 134 -18.83 -5.80 1.46
N GLN A 135 -19.33 -4.57 1.27
CA GLN A 135 -20.72 -4.34 0.87
C GLN A 135 -20.96 -4.84 -0.56
N VAL A 136 -22.04 -5.58 -0.78
CA VAL A 136 -22.41 -6.02 -2.13
C VAL A 136 -22.84 -4.85 -3.00
N ALA A 137 -22.63 -4.98 -4.31
CA ALA A 137 -23.10 -4.01 -5.28
C ALA A 137 -24.63 -3.79 -5.14
N ARG A 138 -25.03 -2.54 -4.98
CA ARG A 138 -26.44 -2.14 -4.77
C ARG A 138 -27.11 -2.72 -3.53
N GLY A 139 -26.34 -3.33 -2.62
CA GLY A 139 -26.80 -3.82 -1.34
C GLY A 139 -26.84 -2.74 -0.25
N SER A 140 -27.45 -3.08 0.88
CA SER A 140 -27.43 -2.22 2.07
C SER A 140 -26.21 -2.53 2.95
N MET A 141 -25.96 -1.70 3.97
CA MET A 141 -24.95 -1.98 4.99
C MET A 141 -25.21 -3.24 5.81
N LYS A 142 -26.43 -3.80 5.69
CA LYS A 142 -26.81 -5.07 6.33
C LYS A 142 -26.60 -6.28 5.41
N ASP A 143 -26.10 -6.07 4.21
CA ASP A 143 -25.92 -7.09 3.19
C ASP A 143 -24.44 -7.05 2.75
N MET A 144 -23.61 -7.78 3.49
CA MET A 144 -22.15 -7.72 3.34
C MET A 144 -21.55 -9.12 3.17
N TRP A 145 -20.52 -9.21 2.36
CA TRP A 145 -19.61 -10.34 2.39
C TRP A 145 -18.67 -10.21 3.58
N LEU A 146 -18.65 -11.18 4.46
CA LEU A 146 -17.75 -11.26 5.62
C LEU A 146 -16.49 -12.07 5.30
N SER A 147 -16.61 -12.99 4.32
CA SER A 147 -15.53 -13.80 3.78
C SER A 147 -15.89 -14.25 2.36
N LYS A 148 -15.06 -15.06 1.71
CA LYS A 148 -15.36 -15.66 0.39
C LYS A 148 -16.65 -16.50 0.38
N THR A 149 -17.05 -17.03 1.50
CA THR A 149 -18.16 -18.00 1.64
C THR A 149 -19.27 -17.54 2.57
N GLU A 150 -19.07 -16.46 3.29
CA GLU A 150 -20.04 -15.97 4.30
C GLU A 150 -20.59 -14.61 3.89
N ARG A 151 -21.90 -14.51 3.88
CA ARG A 151 -22.65 -13.29 3.58
C ARG A 151 -23.74 -13.08 4.64
N VAL A 152 -23.94 -11.83 5.06
CA VAL A 152 -25.03 -11.40 5.95
C VAL A 152 -26.07 -10.68 5.14
#